data_5c56507a2d4ff78faa9c478d5037a5ff
#
_entry.id   5c56507a2d4ff78faa9c478d5037a5ff
#
_cell.length_a   1.000
_cell.length_b   1.000
_cell.length_c   1.000
_cell.angle_alpha   90.00
_cell.angle_beta   90.00
_cell.angle_gamma   90.00
#
_symmetry.space_group_name_H-M   'P 1'
#
loop_
_entity.id
_entity.type
_entity.pdbx_description
1 polymer ?
#
loop_
_entity_poly.entity_id
_entity_poly.type
_entity_poly.pdbx_seq_one_letter_code
_entity_poly.pdbx_strand_id
1 'polypeptide(L)'
;PYRRQRQMCIRDRVKAIMKLSMEKIVNLAKVRGFVYSGSEIYGGLANTWDYGNLGVELKNNVKKAWWKKFIQESPYNVGIDAAILMNPQTWVASGHLGNFSDPLMDCKECKERFRADKIIEDFAQEHEIELESSVDGWSQEKMKAFIDDNNVPCPSCGKHNFTDIRQFNLMFKTFQGVTEDAKNTVYLRPETAQGIFVNFKNVQRTSRKKIPFGICQIGKSFRNEITPGNFTFRTREFEQMELEFFC
;
A
#
# COMPACT_ATOMS: atom_id res chain seq x y z
N PRO A 1 -12.02 16.08 -45.15
CA PRO A 1 -13.07 16.28 -44.13
C PRO A 1 -13.03 15.17 -43.05
N TYR A 2 -12.89 13.90 -43.44
CA TYR A 2 -12.95 12.74 -42.51
C TYR A 2 -11.83 12.70 -41.44
N ARG A 3 -10.66 13.19 -41.74
CA ARG A 3 -9.53 13.21 -40.80
C ARG A 3 -9.71 14.25 -39.68
N ARG A 4 -10.33 15.39 -39.99
CA ARG A 4 -10.65 16.46 -39.02
C ARG A 4 -11.79 16.06 -38.07
N GLN A 5 -12.80 15.37 -38.59
CA GLN A 5 -13.90 14.84 -37.76
C GLN A 5 -13.43 13.73 -36.79
N ARG A 6 -12.53 12.81 -37.24
CA ARG A 6 -11.93 11.81 -36.34
C ARG A 6 -11.10 12.43 -35.21
N GLN A 7 -10.32 13.47 -35.50
CA GLN A 7 -9.54 14.17 -34.49
C GLN A 7 -10.42 14.94 -33.48
N MET A 8 -11.54 15.50 -33.93
CA MET A 8 -12.51 16.14 -33.04
C MET A 8 -13.18 15.13 -32.10
N CYS A 9 -13.62 13.98 -32.61
CA CYS A 9 -14.19 12.91 -31.79
C CYS A 9 -13.20 12.33 -30.76
N ILE A 10 -11.91 12.25 -31.07
CA ILE A 10 -10.88 11.81 -30.12
C ILE A 10 -10.66 12.89 -29.05
N ARG A 11 -10.59 14.16 -29.42
CA ARG A 11 -10.43 15.30 -28.49
C ARG A 11 -11.62 15.43 -27.54
N ASP A 12 -12.84 15.23 -28.03
CA ASP A 12 -14.04 15.30 -27.20
C ASP A 12 -14.17 14.08 -26.29
N ARG A 13 -13.75 12.89 -26.72
CA ARG A 13 -13.63 11.70 -25.87
C ARG A 13 -12.59 11.89 -24.77
N VAL A 14 -11.42 12.46 -25.08
CA VAL A 14 -10.40 12.74 -24.07
C VAL A 14 -10.87 13.81 -23.07
N LYS A 15 -11.58 14.85 -23.53
CA LYS A 15 -12.20 15.84 -22.63
C LYS A 15 -13.31 15.25 -21.77
N ALA A 16 -14.10 14.31 -22.31
CA ALA A 16 -15.12 13.59 -21.55
C ALA A 16 -14.51 12.66 -20.50
N ILE A 17 -13.38 12.00 -20.79
CA ILE A 17 -12.64 11.17 -19.85
C ILE A 17 -12.09 12.03 -18.70
N MET A 18 -11.61 13.24 -18.96
CA MET A 18 -11.13 14.17 -17.93
C MET A 18 -12.23 14.72 -16.99
N LYS A 19 -13.50 14.50 -17.28
CA LYS A 19 -14.65 14.88 -16.43
C LYS A 19 -15.27 13.71 -15.68
N LEU A 20 -14.68 12.50 -15.73
CA LEU A 20 -15.18 11.35 -14.99
C LEU A 20 -14.79 11.49 -13.51
N SER A 21 -15.78 11.48 -12.63
CA SER A 21 -15.53 11.41 -11.17
C SER A 21 -15.07 10.00 -10.79
N MET A 22 -14.31 9.88 -9.70
CA MET A 22 -13.90 8.59 -9.14
C MET A 22 -15.11 7.68 -8.90
N GLU A 23 -16.21 8.23 -8.41
CA GLU A 23 -17.45 7.50 -8.17
C GLU A 23 -18.00 6.80 -9.44
N LYS A 24 -18.00 7.50 -10.57
CA LYS A 24 -18.43 6.92 -11.86
C LYS A 24 -17.52 5.78 -12.31
N ILE A 25 -16.22 5.91 -12.08
CA ILE A 25 -15.24 4.86 -12.41
C ILE A 25 -15.45 3.64 -11.52
N VAL A 26 -15.64 3.83 -10.22
CA VAL A 26 -15.90 2.77 -9.24
C VAL A 26 -17.19 2.02 -9.59
N ASN A 27 -18.28 2.75 -9.89
CA ASN A 27 -19.54 2.16 -10.27
C ASN A 27 -19.43 1.37 -11.58
N LEU A 28 -18.74 1.91 -12.58
CA LEU A 28 -18.49 1.20 -13.83
C LEU A 28 -17.69 -0.09 -13.60
N ALA A 29 -16.65 -0.02 -12.77
CA ALA A 29 -15.81 -1.17 -12.46
C ALA A 29 -16.60 -2.30 -11.78
N LYS A 30 -17.49 -1.96 -10.83
CA LYS A 30 -18.36 -2.92 -10.15
C LYS A 30 -19.38 -3.53 -11.12
N VAL A 31 -20.14 -2.69 -11.84
CA VAL A 31 -21.19 -3.16 -12.75
C VAL A 31 -20.64 -4.02 -13.89
N ARG A 32 -19.41 -3.76 -14.33
CA ARG A 32 -18.77 -4.52 -15.42
C ARG A 32 -17.98 -5.74 -14.94
N GLY A 33 -17.93 -6.02 -13.64
CA GLY A 33 -17.26 -7.18 -13.11
C GLY A 33 -15.73 -7.08 -13.14
N PHE A 34 -15.19 -5.87 -13.00
CA PHE A 34 -13.77 -5.68 -12.76
C PHE A 34 -13.42 -5.95 -11.30
N VAL A 35 -14.24 -5.46 -10.38
CA VAL A 35 -14.07 -5.68 -8.94
C VAL A 35 -15.41 -5.83 -8.25
N TYR A 36 -15.42 -6.55 -7.13
CA TYR A 36 -16.53 -6.69 -6.20
C TYR A 36 -16.06 -6.34 -4.80
N SER A 37 -16.97 -5.92 -3.92
CA SER A 37 -16.67 -5.82 -2.49
C SER A 37 -16.37 -7.20 -1.93
N GLY A 38 -15.24 -7.37 -1.24
CA GLY A 38 -14.87 -8.67 -0.68
C GLY A 38 -15.91 -9.18 0.30
N SER A 39 -16.38 -10.41 0.14
CA SER A 39 -17.39 -11.06 1.00
C SER A 39 -18.73 -10.32 1.06
N GLU A 40 -19.17 -9.73 -0.05
CA GLU A 40 -20.36 -8.86 -0.12
C GLU A 40 -21.63 -9.51 0.42
N ILE A 41 -21.82 -10.82 0.22
CA ILE A 41 -23.00 -11.57 0.72
C ILE A 41 -23.13 -11.57 2.24
N TYR A 42 -22.06 -11.25 2.97
CA TYR A 42 -22.03 -11.12 4.44
C TYR A 42 -21.89 -9.66 4.90
N GLY A 43 -22.20 -8.70 4.03
CA GLY A 43 -22.08 -7.26 4.34
C GLY A 43 -20.71 -6.66 3.99
N GLY A 44 -19.80 -7.46 3.44
CA GLY A 44 -18.48 -7.02 3.02
C GLY A 44 -17.47 -6.83 4.15
N LEU A 45 -16.21 -6.68 3.77
CA LEU A 45 -15.13 -6.26 4.65
C LEU A 45 -14.56 -4.94 4.10
N ALA A 46 -14.49 -3.92 4.95
CA ALA A 46 -14.09 -2.58 4.55
C ALA A 46 -12.75 -2.56 3.79
N ASN A 47 -12.76 -1.93 2.62
CA ASN A 47 -11.62 -1.79 1.71
C ASN A 47 -10.93 -3.12 1.32
N THR A 48 -11.70 -4.18 1.24
CA THR A 48 -11.31 -5.46 0.67
C THR A 48 -12.05 -5.66 -0.64
N TRP A 49 -11.32 -6.02 -1.69
CA TRP A 49 -11.85 -6.12 -3.05
C TRP A 49 -11.47 -7.44 -3.68
N ASP A 50 -12.47 -8.08 -4.29
CA ASP A 50 -12.26 -9.24 -5.14
C ASP A 50 -12.16 -8.79 -6.60
N TYR A 51 -11.18 -9.31 -7.34
CA TYR A 51 -11.11 -9.07 -8.78
C TYR A 51 -12.10 -9.99 -9.49
N GLY A 52 -13.09 -9.40 -10.15
CA GLY A 52 -14.07 -10.11 -10.94
C GLY A 52 -13.49 -10.67 -12.24
N ASN A 53 -14.35 -11.28 -13.04
CA ASN A 53 -13.97 -11.97 -14.29
C ASN A 53 -13.20 -11.07 -15.28
N LEU A 54 -13.57 -9.81 -15.46
CA LEU A 54 -12.82 -8.88 -16.31
C LEU A 54 -11.59 -8.31 -15.59
N GLY A 55 -11.70 -8.09 -14.28
CA GLY A 55 -10.60 -7.57 -13.48
C GLY A 55 -9.41 -8.51 -13.39
N VAL A 56 -9.64 -9.82 -13.22
CA VAL A 56 -8.56 -10.81 -13.18
C VAL A 56 -7.84 -10.93 -14.52
N GLU A 57 -8.55 -10.84 -15.66
CA GLU A 57 -7.92 -10.85 -16.97
C GLU A 57 -7.06 -9.60 -17.19
N LEU A 58 -7.58 -8.42 -16.85
CA LEU A 58 -6.80 -7.18 -16.93
C LEU A 58 -5.55 -7.26 -16.05
N LYS A 59 -5.70 -7.69 -14.80
CA LYS A 59 -4.59 -7.86 -13.84
C LYS A 59 -3.54 -8.84 -14.37
N ASN A 60 -3.94 -9.98 -14.90
CA ASN A 60 -3.02 -10.97 -15.46
C ASN A 60 -2.29 -10.43 -16.70
N ASN A 61 -2.96 -9.66 -17.55
CA ASN A 61 -2.33 -9.03 -18.71
C ASN A 61 -1.28 -8.02 -18.29
N VAL A 62 -1.54 -7.20 -17.24
CA VAL A 62 -0.55 -6.28 -16.68
C VAL A 62 0.66 -7.04 -16.13
N LYS A 63 0.43 -8.11 -15.34
CA LYS A 63 1.52 -8.96 -14.82
C LYS A 63 2.36 -9.60 -15.91
N LYS A 64 1.71 -10.14 -16.94
CA LYS A 64 2.39 -10.73 -18.11
C LYS A 64 3.24 -9.72 -18.85
N ALA A 65 2.72 -8.51 -19.09
CA ALA A 65 3.46 -7.44 -19.76
C ALA A 65 4.68 -7.00 -18.95
N TRP A 66 4.54 -6.83 -17.63
CA TRP A 66 5.64 -6.50 -16.73
C TRP A 66 6.71 -7.61 -16.70
N TRP A 67 6.29 -8.86 -16.52
CA TRP A 67 7.18 -10.02 -16.49
C TRP A 67 7.98 -10.16 -17.79
N LYS A 68 7.27 -10.03 -18.92
CA LYS A 68 7.92 -10.03 -20.24
C LYS A 68 8.96 -8.94 -20.34
N LYS A 69 8.59 -7.68 -19.99
CA LYS A 69 9.45 -6.52 -20.15
C LYS A 69 10.69 -6.57 -19.26
N PHE A 70 10.51 -6.87 -17.99
CA PHE A 70 11.57 -6.74 -17.00
C PHE A 70 12.38 -8.03 -16.78
N ILE A 71 11.84 -9.20 -17.12
CA ILE A 71 12.53 -10.48 -16.90
C ILE A 71 12.88 -11.15 -18.22
N GLN A 72 11.91 -11.40 -19.09
CA GLN A 72 12.16 -12.20 -20.30
C GLN A 72 12.96 -11.44 -21.36
N GLU A 73 12.76 -10.14 -21.50
CA GLU A 73 13.49 -9.30 -22.44
C GLU A 73 14.82 -8.77 -21.88
N SER A 74 15.07 -8.92 -20.58
CA SER A 74 16.29 -8.44 -19.93
C SER A 74 17.33 -9.55 -19.78
N PRO A 75 18.58 -9.36 -20.28
CA PRO A 75 19.65 -10.34 -20.07
C PRO A 75 20.19 -10.34 -18.62
N TYR A 76 19.85 -9.31 -17.85
CA TYR A 76 20.38 -9.13 -16.49
C TYR A 76 19.47 -9.68 -15.41
N ASN A 77 18.15 -9.70 -15.63
CA ASN A 77 17.18 -9.99 -14.59
C ASN A 77 16.76 -11.45 -14.56
N VAL A 78 16.39 -11.92 -13.39
CA VAL A 78 15.80 -13.23 -13.15
C VAL A 78 14.59 -13.10 -12.23
N GLY A 79 13.66 -14.05 -12.30
CA GLY A 79 12.47 -14.07 -11.47
C GLY A 79 12.57 -15.03 -10.31
N ILE A 80 11.91 -14.71 -9.20
CA ILE A 80 11.64 -15.61 -8.08
C ILE A 80 10.19 -15.54 -7.65
N ASP A 81 9.76 -16.52 -6.86
CA ASP A 81 8.52 -16.47 -6.09
C ASP A 81 8.82 -16.93 -4.66
N ALA A 82 9.10 -15.96 -3.77
CA ALA A 82 9.39 -16.22 -2.37
C ALA A 82 8.10 -16.36 -1.55
N ALA A 83 8.16 -17.17 -0.49
CA ALA A 83 7.03 -17.39 0.41
C ALA A 83 6.57 -16.09 1.09
N ILE A 84 5.27 -15.99 1.39
CA ILE A 84 4.69 -14.88 2.16
C ILE A 84 5.15 -14.97 3.62
N LEU A 85 5.12 -16.17 4.20
CA LEU A 85 5.58 -16.42 5.57
C LEU A 85 7.09 -16.63 5.56
N MET A 86 7.79 -15.81 6.32
CA MET A 86 9.25 -15.84 6.46
C MET A 86 9.64 -15.92 7.93
N ASN A 87 10.88 -16.32 8.20
CA ASN A 87 11.42 -16.30 9.55
C ASN A 87 11.27 -14.88 10.13
N PRO A 88 10.72 -14.72 11.36
CA PRO A 88 10.55 -13.41 12.00
C PRO A 88 11.82 -12.57 12.09
N GLN A 89 13.01 -13.19 12.14
CA GLN A 89 14.28 -12.48 12.11
C GLN A 89 14.49 -11.65 10.84
N THR A 90 13.86 -12.01 9.73
CA THR A 90 13.87 -11.19 8.51
C THR A 90 13.30 -9.79 8.78
N TRP A 91 12.24 -9.71 9.57
CA TRP A 91 11.57 -8.45 9.90
C TRP A 91 12.28 -7.66 11.00
N VAL A 92 13.02 -8.34 11.88
CA VAL A 92 13.95 -7.69 12.82
C VAL A 92 15.11 -7.06 12.06
N ALA A 93 15.76 -7.83 11.19
CA ALA A 93 16.92 -7.39 10.42
C ALA A 93 16.60 -6.24 9.45
N SER A 94 15.42 -6.24 8.86
CA SER A 94 14.94 -5.18 7.96
C SER A 94 14.35 -3.95 8.68
N GLY A 95 14.22 -4.00 10.02
CA GLY A 95 13.67 -2.92 10.82
C GLY A 95 12.14 -2.80 10.84
N HIS A 96 11.42 -3.67 10.12
CA HIS A 96 9.96 -3.59 10.05
C HIS A 96 9.25 -3.78 11.40
N LEU A 97 9.79 -4.62 12.28
CA LEU A 97 9.19 -4.80 13.60
C LEU A 97 9.36 -3.59 14.52
N GLY A 98 10.40 -2.80 14.31
CA GLY A 98 10.67 -1.62 15.13
C GLY A 98 10.10 -0.31 14.58
N ASN A 99 10.16 -0.13 13.25
CA ASN A 99 9.96 1.19 12.64
C ASN A 99 8.81 1.26 11.63
N PHE A 100 8.21 0.13 11.25
CA PHE A 100 7.10 0.12 10.30
C PHE A 100 5.77 0.34 11.02
N SER A 101 5.58 1.58 11.50
CA SER A 101 4.43 1.95 12.31
C SER A 101 3.89 3.34 11.95
N ASP A 102 2.58 3.51 12.10
CA ASP A 102 1.90 4.78 11.98
C ASP A 102 1.67 5.41 13.36
N PRO A 103 1.86 6.74 13.52
CA PRO A 103 1.50 7.47 14.72
C PRO A 103 -0.01 7.67 14.76
N LEU A 104 -0.69 7.00 15.69
CA LEU A 104 -2.15 7.03 15.82
C LEU A 104 -2.62 7.78 17.05
N MET A 105 -3.72 8.52 16.90
CA MET A 105 -4.48 9.12 17.98
C MET A 105 -5.98 8.98 17.73
N ASP A 106 -6.75 8.94 18.81
CA ASP A 106 -8.21 8.86 18.76
C ASP A 106 -8.81 10.20 19.22
N CYS A 107 -9.84 10.70 18.54
CA CYS A 107 -10.64 11.80 19.06
C CYS A 107 -11.47 11.31 20.25
N LYS A 108 -11.36 11.97 21.40
CA LYS A 108 -12.10 11.56 22.61
C LYS A 108 -13.61 11.83 22.50
N GLU A 109 -14.01 12.72 21.59
CA GLU A 109 -15.42 13.10 21.38
C GLU A 109 -16.14 12.15 20.40
N CYS A 110 -15.69 12.07 19.15
CA CYS A 110 -16.33 11.26 18.13
C CYS A 110 -15.83 9.79 18.09
N LYS A 111 -14.79 9.46 18.85
CA LYS A 111 -14.15 8.14 18.93
C LYS A 111 -13.52 7.66 17.62
N GLU A 112 -13.40 8.52 16.62
CA GLU A 112 -12.72 8.20 15.38
C GLU A 112 -11.20 8.24 15.56
N ARG A 113 -10.54 7.39 14.77
CA ARG A 113 -9.08 7.20 14.79
C ARG A 113 -8.44 7.86 13.59
N PHE A 114 -7.32 8.53 13.85
CA PHE A 114 -6.58 9.28 12.84
C PHE A 114 -5.08 9.02 12.94
N ARG A 115 -4.40 9.26 11.83
CA ARG A 115 -2.94 9.37 11.79
C ARG A 115 -2.54 10.79 12.16
N ALA A 116 -1.73 10.93 13.19
CA ALA A 116 -1.29 12.24 13.68
C ALA A 116 -0.48 13.01 12.64
N ASP A 117 0.42 12.34 11.92
CA ASP A 117 1.22 12.92 10.84
C ASP A 117 0.34 13.50 9.73
N LYS A 118 -0.72 12.79 9.32
CA LYS A 118 -1.61 13.27 8.26
C LYS A 118 -2.43 14.47 8.69
N ILE A 119 -2.98 14.46 9.90
CA ILE A 119 -3.72 15.64 10.41
C ILE A 119 -2.81 16.87 10.47
N ILE A 120 -1.54 16.71 10.87
CA ILE A 120 -0.57 17.79 10.89
C ILE A 120 -0.28 18.30 9.47
N GLU A 121 -0.04 17.41 8.51
CA GLU A 121 0.21 17.79 7.11
C GLU A 121 -0.98 18.52 6.50
N ASP A 122 -2.19 17.98 6.66
CA ASP A 122 -3.41 18.57 6.12
C ASP A 122 -3.68 19.94 6.75
N PHE A 123 -3.54 20.07 8.08
CA PHE A 123 -3.70 21.33 8.78
C PHE A 123 -2.65 22.37 8.36
N ALA A 124 -1.39 21.99 8.25
CA ALA A 124 -0.32 22.87 7.81
C ALA A 124 -0.55 23.36 6.36
N GLN A 125 -1.03 22.48 5.49
CA GLN A 125 -1.37 22.85 4.12
C GLN A 125 -2.55 23.82 4.05
N GLU A 126 -3.62 23.61 4.84
CA GLU A 126 -4.79 24.48 4.86
C GLU A 126 -4.47 25.90 5.43
N HIS A 127 -3.51 25.99 6.35
CA HIS A 127 -3.15 27.24 7.00
C HIS A 127 -1.84 27.86 6.48
N GLU A 128 -1.30 27.33 5.39
CA GLU A 128 -0.04 27.79 4.75
C GLU A 128 1.15 27.85 5.73
N ILE A 129 1.22 26.88 6.68
CA ILE A 129 2.32 26.75 7.64
C ILE A 129 3.46 25.99 7.00
N GLU A 130 4.64 26.60 6.90
CA GLU A 130 5.85 25.92 6.46
C GLU A 130 6.36 24.98 7.56
N LEU A 131 6.48 23.69 7.22
CA LEU A 131 7.04 22.67 8.11
C LEU A 131 8.56 22.59 7.90
N GLU A 132 9.33 22.60 8.96
CA GLU A 132 10.80 22.53 8.92
C GLU A 132 11.35 21.24 8.28
N SER A 133 10.56 20.16 8.33
CA SER A 133 10.90 18.84 7.76
C SER A 133 9.64 18.00 7.56
N SER A 134 9.76 16.89 6.83
CA SER A 134 8.67 15.91 6.72
C SER A 134 8.22 15.42 8.10
N VAL A 135 6.90 15.40 8.33
CA VAL A 135 6.29 14.99 9.60
C VAL A 135 6.57 13.54 9.96
N ASP A 136 6.80 12.68 8.97
CA ASP A 136 7.15 11.26 9.17
C ASP A 136 8.39 11.04 10.06
N GLY A 137 9.29 12.03 10.11
CA GLY A 137 10.50 11.98 10.94
C GLY A 137 10.36 12.60 12.34
N TRP A 138 9.17 13.11 12.69
CA TRP A 138 9.00 13.78 13.98
C TRP A 138 8.80 12.79 15.13
N SER A 139 9.25 13.19 16.34
CA SER A 139 8.93 12.43 17.55
C SER A 139 7.45 12.59 17.91
N GLN A 140 6.91 11.65 18.70
CA GLN A 140 5.52 11.72 19.17
C GLN A 140 5.25 13.00 19.99
N GLU A 141 6.24 13.41 20.81
CA GLU A 141 6.18 14.62 21.61
C GLU A 141 6.09 15.87 20.72
N LYS A 142 6.91 15.94 19.64
CA LYS A 142 6.87 17.06 18.69
C LYS A 142 5.53 17.11 17.95
N MET A 143 5.01 15.97 17.51
CA MET A 143 3.68 15.90 16.88
C MET A 143 2.58 16.35 17.83
N LYS A 144 2.63 15.88 19.08
CA LYS A 144 1.64 16.22 20.10
C LYS A 144 1.68 17.71 20.42
N ALA A 145 2.87 18.28 20.62
CA ALA A 145 3.06 19.69 20.86
C ALA A 145 2.49 20.55 19.72
N PHE A 146 2.78 20.18 18.45
CA PHE A 146 2.22 20.89 17.30
C PHE A 146 0.69 20.89 17.29
N ILE A 147 0.07 19.75 17.57
CA ILE A 147 -1.40 19.59 17.60
C ILE A 147 -2.01 20.45 18.71
N ASP A 148 -1.41 20.44 19.90
CA ASP A 148 -1.90 21.17 21.05
C ASP A 148 -1.66 22.70 20.89
N ASP A 149 -0.49 23.13 20.45
CA ASP A 149 -0.13 24.54 20.29
C ASP A 149 -0.94 25.24 19.19
N ASN A 150 -1.24 24.54 18.11
CA ASN A 150 -2.04 25.07 17.00
C ASN A 150 -3.55 24.79 17.15
N ASN A 151 -3.99 24.17 18.23
CA ASN A 151 -5.38 23.76 18.43
C ASN A 151 -5.97 23.04 17.23
N VAL A 152 -5.24 22.07 16.67
CA VAL A 152 -5.63 21.35 15.44
C VAL A 152 -6.97 20.65 15.63
N PRO A 153 -8.00 20.94 14.81
CA PRO A 153 -9.33 20.37 14.99
C PRO A 153 -9.41 18.93 14.50
N CYS A 154 -10.30 18.16 15.12
CA CYS A 154 -10.66 16.84 14.60
C CYS A 154 -11.35 16.97 13.24
N PRO A 155 -10.89 16.30 12.19
CA PRO A 155 -11.48 16.39 10.86
C PRO A 155 -12.96 16.02 10.80
N SER A 156 -13.43 15.16 11.72
CA SER A 156 -14.81 14.67 11.70
C SER A 156 -15.76 15.50 12.55
N CYS A 157 -15.35 15.98 13.72
CA CYS A 157 -16.26 16.68 14.65
C CYS A 157 -15.84 18.10 15.02
N GLY A 158 -14.69 18.57 14.54
CA GLY A 158 -14.17 19.92 14.80
C GLY A 158 -13.69 20.18 16.23
N LYS A 159 -13.69 19.18 17.12
CA LYS A 159 -13.25 19.34 18.51
C LYS A 159 -11.74 19.15 18.64
N HIS A 160 -11.13 19.79 19.65
CA HIS A 160 -9.68 19.71 19.92
C HIS A 160 -9.40 18.80 21.12
N ASN A 161 -9.84 17.56 21.08
CA ASN A 161 -9.69 16.64 22.22
C ASN A 161 -9.21 15.27 21.77
N PHE A 162 -7.89 15.11 21.67
CA PHE A 162 -7.26 13.86 21.25
C PHE A 162 -6.63 13.09 22.40
N THR A 163 -6.44 11.79 22.20
CA THR A 163 -5.62 10.94 23.06
C THR A 163 -4.14 11.21 22.79
N ASP A 164 -3.29 10.63 23.60
CA ASP A 164 -1.86 10.57 23.30
C ASP A 164 -1.61 9.77 22.04
N ILE A 165 -0.52 10.11 21.34
CA ILE A 165 -0.11 9.42 20.12
C ILE A 165 0.51 8.07 20.46
N ARG A 166 0.08 7.03 19.76
CA ARG A 166 0.58 5.66 19.93
C ARG A 166 1.11 5.14 18.60
N GLN A 167 2.25 4.45 18.63
CA GLN A 167 2.76 3.77 17.44
C GLN A 167 1.99 2.49 17.20
N PHE A 168 1.51 2.33 15.98
CA PHE A 168 0.79 1.14 15.54
C PHE A 168 1.57 0.46 14.42
N ASN A 169 2.12 -0.73 14.70
CA ASN A 169 2.85 -1.48 13.69
C ASN A 169 1.89 -2.02 12.62
N LEU A 170 2.22 -1.77 11.35
CA LEU A 170 1.39 -2.11 10.19
C LEU A 170 1.52 -3.57 9.75
N MET A 171 2.38 -4.37 10.37
CA MET A 171 2.49 -5.78 10.01
C MET A 171 1.31 -6.58 10.56
N PHE A 172 0.68 -7.37 9.69
CA PHE A 172 -0.26 -8.39 10.15
C PHE A 172 0.49 -9.50 10.89
N LYS A 173 0.07 -9.74 12.13
CA LYS A 173 0.58 -10.79 13.00
C LYS A 173 -0.34 -12.01 12.92
N THR A 174 0.25 -13.20 12.85
CA THR A 174 -0.45 -14.47 12.92
C THR A 174 0.40 -15.50 13.66
N PHE A 175 -0.06 -16.72 13.78
CA PHE A 175 0.60 -17.78 14.53
C PHE A 175 0.76 -19.02 13.67
N GLN A 176 1.88 -19.73 13.87
CA GLN A 176 2.14 -21.01 13.25
C GLN A 176 2.03 -22.11 14.31
N GLY A 177 1.23 -23.15 14.04
CA GLY A 177 0.98 -24.23 15.00
C GLY A 177 -0.30 -24.03 15.82
N VAL A 178 -0.39 -24.71 16.95
CA VAL A 178 -1.64 -24.85 17.74
C VAL A 178 -1.78 -23.80 18.83
N THR A 179 -0.69 -23.16 19.25
CA THR A 179 -0.65 -22.20 20.36
C THR A 179 -0.31 -20.79 19.87
N GLU A 180 -1.05 -19.81 20.38
CA GLU A 180 -0.84 -18.39 20.12
C GLU A 180 0.19 -17.81 21.11
N ASP A 181 1.44 -18.25 21.00
CA ASP A 181 2.53 -17.76 21.84
C ASP A 181 3.59 -16.98 21.04
N ALA A 182 4.52 -16.34 21.77
CA ALA A 182 5.56 -15.53 21.16
C ALA A 182 6.51 -16.33 20.25
N LYS A 183 6.70 -17.64 20.52
CA LYS A 183 7.59 -18.50 19.75
C LYS A 183 6.98 -18.89 18.42
N ASN A 184 5.66 -18.96 18.36
CA ASN A 184 4.89 -19.35 17.18
C ASN A 184 4.42 -18.14 16.35
N THR A 185 4.77 -16.93 16.79
CA THR A 185 4.39 -15.71 16.10
C THR A 185 5.11 -15.58 14.76
N VAL A 186 4.35 -15.40 13.69
CA VAL A 186 4.83 -15.08 12.34
C VAL A 186 4.07 -13.87 11.78
N TYR A 187 4.59 -13.29 10.72
CA TYR A 187 4.02 -12.08 10.14
C TYR A 187 3.75 -12.29 8.66
N LEU A 188 2.67 -11.70 8.16
CA LEU A 188 2.44 -11.58 6.73
C LEU A 188 3.36 -10.48 6.18
N ARG A 189 4.08 -10.77 5.09
CA ARG A 189 5.03 -9.82 4.53
C ARG A 189 4.35 -8.51 4.13
N PRO A 190 4.89 -7.33 4.51
CA PRO A 190 4.36 -6.02 4.12
C PRO A 190 4.83 -5.58 2.74
N GLU A 191 5.88 -6.25 2.20
CA GLU A 191 6.45 -6.02 0.87
C GLU A 191 7.18 -7.28 0.37
N THR A 192 7.49 -7.31 -0.92
CA THR A 192 8.15 -8.45 -1.56
C THR A 192 9.68 -8.37 -1.56
N ALA A 193 10.26 -7.20 -1.25
CA ALA A 193 11.70 -6.95 -1.30
C ALA A 193 12.52 -7.91 -0.41
N GLN A 194 12.10 -8.17 0.83
CA GLN A 194 12.85 -9.05 1.74
C GLN A 194 12.94 -10.47 1.21
N GLY A 195 11.92 -10.95 0.49
CA GLY A 195 11.98 -12.24 -0.21
C GLY A 195 13.11 -12.29 -1.25
N ILE A 196 13.37 -11.16 -1.91
CA ILE A 196 14.48 -11.01 -2.85
C ILE A 196 15.82 -11.01 -2.10
N PHE A 197 15.95 -10.20 -1.06
CA PHE A 197 17.22 -10.05 -0.31
C PHE A 197 17.65 -11.34 0.38
N VAL A 198 16.74 -12.06 1.06
CA VAL A 198 17.09 -13.30 1.74
C VAL A 198 17.49 -14.43 0.76
N ASN A 199 17.00 -14.35 -0.48
CA ASN A 199 17.30 -15.31 -1.53
C ASN A 199 18.45 -14.88 -2.46
N PHE A 200 19.05 -13.72 -2.26
CA PHE A 200 20.08 -13.20 -3.17
C PHE A 200 21.19 -14.22 -3.47
N LYS A 201 21.81 -14.80 -2.45
CA LYS A 201 22.89 -15.80 -2.61
C LYS A 201 22.41 -17.08 -3.31
N ASN A 202 21.18 -17.52 -3.02
CA ASN A 202 20.59 -18.68 -3.65
C ASN A 202 20.41 -18.45 -5.16
N VAL A 203 19.82 -17.30 -5.51
CA VAL A 203 19.58 -16.90 -6.91
C VAL A 203 20.89 -16.71 -7.64
N GLN A 204 21.87 -16.00 -7.05
CA GLN A 204 23.18 -15.78 -7.66
C GLN A 204 23.86 -17.11 -7.98
N ARG A 205 23.86 -18.05 -7.04
CA ARG A 205 24.51 -19.36 -7.21
C ARG A 205 23.81 -20.20 -8.29
N THR A 206 22.49 -20.28 -8.25
CA THR A 206 21.71 -21.15 -9.16
C THR A 206 21.62 -20.58 -10.58
N SER A 207 21.52 -19.26 -10.73
CA SER A 207 21.50 -18.60 -12.03
C SER A 207 22.91 -18.34 -12.61
N ARG A 208 23.96 -18.53 -11.80
CA ARG A 208 25.37 -18.23 -12.14
C ARG A 208 25.58 -16.77 -12.58
N LYS A 209 24.73 -15.87 -12.11
CA LYS A 209 24.84 -14.44 -12.41
C LYS A 209 25.99 -13.80 -11.62
N LYS A 210 26.60 -12.80 -12.26
CA LYS A 210 27.56 -11.88 -11.63
C LYS A 210 26.89 -10.51 -11.52
N ILE A 211 27.27 -9.73 -10.54
CA ILE A 211 26.88 -8.32 -10.42
C ILE A 211 27.42 -7.56 -11.66
N PRO A 212 26.62 -6.69 -12.32
CA PRO A 212 25.26 -6.31 -11.94
C PRO A 212 24.18 -7.28 -12.45
N PHE A 213 23.14 -7.52 -11.64
CA PHE A 213 21.95 -8.26 -12.07
C PHE A 213 20.74 -7.91 -11.19
N GLY A 214 19.54 -8.12 -11.71
CA GLY A 214 18.30 -7.87 -11.00
C GLY A 214 17.55 -9.14 -10.63
N ILE A 215 16.83 -9.10 -9.52
CA ILE A 215 15.90 -10.15 -9.10
C ILE A 215 14.51 -9.54 -9.03
N CYS A 216 13.56 -10.18 -9.66
CA CYS A 216 12.18 -9.72 -9.78
C CYS A 216 11.22 -10.68 -9.11
N GLN A 217 10.15 -10.12 -8.54
CA GLN A 217 9.05 -10.89 -7.97
C GLN A 217 7.72 -10.21 -8.24
N ILE A 218 6.69 -11.02 -8.49
CA ILE A 218 5.28 -10.61 -8.40
C ILE A 218 4.68 -11.37 -7.23
N GLY A 219 4.05 -10.68 -6.29
CA GLY A 219 3.46 -11.36 -5.14
C GLY A 219 2.58 -10.50 -4.28
N LYS A 220 1.75 -11.15 -3.46
CA LYS A 220 0.90 -10.48 -2.49
C LYS A 220 1.70 -9.95 -1.31
N SER A 221 1.25 -8.80 -0.81
CA SER A 221 1.74 -8.13 0.38
C SER A 221 0.57 -7.64 1.23
N PHE A 222 0.82 -7.40 2.51
CA PHE A 222 -0.22 -7.15 3.50
C PHE A 222 0.22 -6.03 4.43
N ARG A 223 -0.59 -5.01 4.53
CA ARG A 223 -0.36 -3.91 5.48
C ARG A 223 -1.62 -3.66 6.28
N ASN A 224 -1.59 -3.70 7.55
CA ASN A 224 -2.73 -3.42 8.42
C ASN A 224 -3.05 -1.93 8.45
N GLU A 225 -3.38 -1.38 7.29
CA GLU A 225 -3.70 0.03 7.10
C GLU A 225 -4.85 0.48 8.00
N ILE A 226 -4.64 1.58 8.71
CA ILE A 226 -5.65 2.12 9.63
C ILE A 226 -6.71 2.91 8.88
N THR A 227 -6.30 3.66 7.87
CA THR A 227 -7.17 4.46 7.00
C THR A 227 -7.09 3.96 5.56
N PRO A 228 -7.53 2.72 5.28
CA PRO A 228 -7.58 2.24 3.90
C PRO A 228 -8.62 3.06 3.13
N GLY A 229 -8.40 3.26 1.83
CA GLY A 229 -9.30 4.10 1.06
C GLY A 229 -8.93 4.22 -0.42
N ASN A 230 -9.57 5.16 -1.09
CA ASN A 230 -9.39 5.42 -2.51
C ASN A 230 -9.57 4.17 -3.38
N PHE A 231 -10.68 3.45 -3.17
CA PHE A 231 -11.04 2.27 -3.93
C PHE A 231 -9.97 1.16 -3.78
N THR A 232 -9.35 0.70 -4.88
CA THR A 232 -8.31 -0.33 -4.86
C THR A 232 -6.90 0.22 -4.66
N PHE A 233 -6.72 1.53 -4.47
CA PHE A 233 -5.41 2.15 -4.36
C PHE A 233 -4.75 1.94 -2.99
N ARG A 234 -5.54 1.89 -1.92
CA ARG A 234 -5.04 1.67 -0.58
C ARG A 234 -5.86 0.60 0.13
N THR A 235 -5.39 -0.63 0.02
CA THR A 235 -6.03 -1.83 0.59
C THR A 235 -5.08 -2.53 1.56
N ARG A 236 -5.63 -3.38 2.43
CA ARG A 236 -4.83 -4.15 3.40
C ARG A 236 -4.13 -5.35 2.76
N GLU A 237 -4.70 -5.89 1.69
CA GLU A 237 -4.14 -6.95 0.87
C GLU A 237 -3.99 -6.44 -0.56
N PHE A 238 -2.80 -6.49 -1.11
CA PHE A 238 -2.49 -5.99 -2.45
C PHE A 238 -1.42 -6.86 -3.11
N GLU A 239 -1.14 -6.61 -4.38
CA GLU A 239 -0.12 -7.31 -5.12
C GLU A 239 0.93 -6.32 -5.63
N GLN A 240 2.20 -6.67 -5.47
CA GLN A 240 3.34 -5.88 -5.92
C GLN A 240 4.06 -6.59 -7.06
N MET A 241 4.64 -5.79 -7.94
CA MET A 241 5.62 -6.21 -8.95
C MET A 241 6.91 -5.44 -8.64
N GLU A 242 7.93 -6.13 -8.18
CA GLU A 242 9.13 -5.52 -7.61
C GLU A 242 10.39 -6.05 -8.30
N LEU A 243 11.34 -5.17 -8.54
CA LEU A 243 12.63 -5.47 -9.12
C LEU A 243 13.71 -4.81 -8.27
N GLU A 244 14.60 -5.61 -7.69
CA GLU A 244 15.79 -5.17 -6.98
C GLU A 244 17.01 -5.39 -7.86
N PHE A 245 17.74 -4.32 -8.16
CA PHE A 245 18.92 -4.37 -9.03
C PHE A 245 20.19 -4.17 -8.22
N PHE A 246 21.03 -5.18 -8.25
CA PHE A 246 22.28 -5.23 -7.49
C PHE A 246 23.47 -4.83 -8.36
N CYS A 247 24.22 -3.83 -7.94
CA CYS A 247 25.40 -3.29 -8.62
C CYS A 247 26.55 -3.00 -7.64
#